data_f30c8f1a30931ebb72307412f16c5c01
#
_entry.id   f30c8f1a30931ebb72307412f16c5c01
#
_cell.length_a   1.000
_cell.length_b   1.000
_cell.length_c   1.000
_cell.angle_alpha   90.00
_cell.angle_beta   90.00
_cell.angle_gamma   90.00
#
_symmetry.space_group_name_H-M   'P 1'
#
loop_
_entity.id
_entity.type
_entity.pdbx_description
1 polymer ?
#
loop_
_entity_poly.entity_id
_entity_poly.type
_entity_poly.pdbx_seq_one_letter_code
_entity_poly.pdbx_strand_id
1 'polypeptide(L)' 'MDIERYNVYEHLRDFKVSATALDNIFSTAVDRQVLMGAWNALIQDGYSQDETAKKIAELIFRDLDIDPNYSSDVEK' A
#
# COMPACT_ATOMS: atom_id res chain seq x y z
N MET A 1 -5.56 -12.97 -13.78
CA MET A 1 -6.09 -12.59 -12.49
C MET A 1 -5.05 -12.77 -11.41
N ASP A 2 -4.90 -11.80 -10.60
CA ASP A 2 -3.82 -11.80 -9.65
C ASP A 2 -4.39 -11.73 -8.23
N ILE A 3 -4.56 -12.89 -7.63
CA ILE A 3 -5.12 -12.96 -6.29
C ILE A 3 -4.21 -12.29 -5.28
N GLU A 4 -2.91 -12.42 -5.49
CA GLU A 4 -1.95 -11.81 -4.59
C GLU A 4 -2.07 -10.29 -4.61
N ARG A 5 -2.21 -9.72 -5.79
CA ARG A 5 -2.38 -8.27 -5.93
C ARG A 5 -3.66 -7.80 -5.25
N TYR A 6 -4.74 -8.55 -5.43
CA TYR A 6 -6.00 -8.23 -4.78
C TYR A 6 -5.84 -8.27 -3.26
N ASN A 7 -5.14 -9.27 -2.77
CA ASN A 7 -4.92 -9.43 -1.35
C ASN A 7 -4.13 -8.25 -0.78
N VAL A 8 -3.10 -7.83 -1.48
CA VAL A 8 -2.30 -6.67 -1.08
C VAL A 8 -3.17 -5.41 -1.05
N TYR A 9 -3.98 -5.23 -2.08
CA TYR A 9 -4.87 -4.08 -2.18
C TYR A 9 -5.80 -4.02 -0.96
N GLU A 10 -6.42 -5.15 -0.64
CA GLU A 10 -7.36 -5.20 0.47
C GLU A 10 -6.69 -4.88 1.80
N HIS A 11 -5.52 -5.46 2.01
CA HIS A 11 -4.82 -5.22 3.27
C HIS A 11 -4.40 -3.76 3.40
N LEU A 12 -3.95 -3.15 2.33
CA LEU A 12 -3.53 -1.76 2.39
C LEU A 12 -4.72 -0.84 2.62
N ARG A 13 -5.89 -1.18 2.07
CA ARG A 13 -7.09 -0.41 2.35
C ARG A 13 -7.43 -0.46 3.84
N ASP A 14 -7.20 -1.60 4.47
CA ASP A 14 -7.44 -1.73 5.90
C ASP A 14 -6.54 -0.81 6.72
N PHE A 15 -5.39 -0.46 6.18
CA PHE A 15 -4.45 0.43 6.88
C PHE A 15 -4.53 1.86 6.36
N LYS A 16 -5.68 2.23 5.81
CA LYS A 16 -6.03 3.62 5.50
C LYS A 16 -5.35 4.16 4.25
N VAL A 17 -4.82 3.30 3.43
CA VAL A 17 -4.34 3.73 2.11
C VAL A 17 -5.58 3.90 1.23
N SER A 18 -5.75 5.07 0.66
CA SER A 18 -6.95 5.36 -0.10
C SER A 18 -6.98 4.56 -1.40
N ALA A 19 -8.19 4.31 -1.90
CA ALA A 19 -8.34 3.62 -3.16
C ALA A 19 -7.68 4.39 -4.30
N THR A 20 -7.75 5.70 -4.27
CA THR A 20 -7.14 6.53 -5.30
C THR A 20 -5.63 6.33 -5.33
N ALA A 21 -4.99 6.32 -4.15
CA ALA A 21 -3.56 6.12 -4.08
C ALA A 21 -3.18 4.73 -4.59
N LEU A 22 -3.95 3.72 -4.19
CA LEU A 22 -3.68 2.36 -4.65
C LEU A 22 -3.89 2.22 -6.14
N ASP A 23 -4.93 2.85 -6.67
CA ASP A 23 -5.15 2.82 -8.11
C ASP A 23 -3.99 3.44 -8.87
N ASN A 24 -3.45 4.54 -8.36
CA ASN A 24 -2.30 5.16 -8.99
C ASN A 24 -1.09 4.24 -8.96
N ILE A 25 -0.84 3.60 -7.84
CA ILE A 25 0.30 2.70 -7.70
C ILE A 25 0.15 1.51 -8.65
N PHE A 26 -1.03 0.91 -8.67
CA PHE A 26 -1.23 -0.28 -9.48
C PHE A 26 -1.38 0.03 -10.96
N SER A 27 -1.66 1.29 -11.31
CA SER A 27 -1.71 1.69 -12.70
C SER A 27 -0.32 1.83 -13.32
N THR A 28 0.68 2.10 -12.51
CA THR A 28 2.04 2.30 -12.98
C THR A 28 2.82 1.00 -12.79
N ALA A 29 3.31 0.45 -13.89
CA ALA A 29 3.97 -0.86 -13.83
C ALA A 29 5.15 -0.85 -12.88
N VAL A 30 5.96 0.21 -12.91
CA VAL A 30 7.13 0.30 -12.05
C VAL A 30 6.73 0.34 -10.59
N ASP A 31 5.77 1.19 -10.26
CA ASP A 31 5.34 1.32 -8.88
C ASP A 31 4.72 0.02 -8.38
N ARG A 32 3.94 -0.64 -9.22
CA ARG A 32 3.33 -1.90 -8.85
C ARG A 32 4.39 -2.96 -8.56
N GLN A 33 5.42 -3.02 -9.39
CA GLN A 33 6.49 -3.99 -9.18
C GLN A 33 7.25 -3.72 -7.90
N VAL A 34 7.50 -2.45 -7.61
CA VAL A 34 8.19 -2.08 -6.37
C VAL A 34 7.34 -2.49 -5.17
N LEU A 35 6.06 -2.17 -5.22
CA LEU A 35 5.16 -2.51 -4.11
C LEU A 35 5.09 -4.01 -3.89
N MET A 36 4.88 -4.77 -4.95
CA MET A 36 4.76 -6.22 -4.82
C MET A 36 6.07 -6.86 -4.39
N GLY A 37 7.19 -6.33 -4.89
CA GLY A 37 8.48 -6.83 -4.46
C GLY A 37 8.74 -6.59 -2.98
N ALA A 38 8.39 -5.39 -2.50
CA ALA A 38 8.54 -5.09 -1.08
C ALA A 38 7.63 -5.97 -0.24
N TRP A 39 6.39 -6.16 -0.68
CA TRP A 39 5.46 -7.04 0.03
C TRP A 39 6.03 -8.43 0.17
N ASN A 40 6.49 -9.00 -0.94
CA ASN A 40 7.01 -10.37 -0.93
C ASN A 40 8.26 -10.48 -0.06
N ALA A 41 9.12 -9.48 -0.10
CA ALA A 41 10.33 -9.51 0.70
C ALA A 41 10.01 -9.55 2.19
N LEU A 42 9.03 -8.76 2.62
CA LEU A 42 8.65 -8.75 4.02
C LEU A 42 8.00 -10.06 4.44
N ILE A 43 7.16 -10.62 3.57
CA ILE A 43 6.55 -11.92 3.85
C ILE A 43 7.64 -12.98 4.02
N GLN A 44 8.65 -12.96 3.17
CA GLN A 44 9.74 -13.93 3.26
C GLN A 44 10.59 -13.71 4.51
N ASP A 45 10.65 -12.49 4.99
CA ASP A 45 11.35 -12.20 6.24
C ASP A 45 10.61 -12.72 7.45
N GLY A 46 9.37 -13.14 7.29
CA GLY A 46 8.62 -13.72 8.40
C GLY A 46 7.54 -12.83 8.96
N TYR A 47 7.29 -11.68 8.37
CA TYR A 47 6.21 -10.81 8.82
C TYR A 47 4.87 -11.38 8.40
N SER A 48 3.87 -11.17 9.24
CA SER A 48 2.52 -11.53 8.87
C SER A 48 2.02 -10.58 7.78
N GLN A 49 0.91 -10.97 7.17
CA GLN A 49 0.32 -10.10 6.13
C GLN A 49 -0.08 -8.75 6.72
N ASP A 50 -0.64 -8.76 7.93
CA ASP A 50 -1.03 -7.51 8.58
C ASP A 50 0.17 -6.63 8.85
N GLU A 51 1.25 -7.20 9.37
CA GLU A 51 2.45 -6.42 9.63
C GLU A 51 3.08 -5.91 8.35
N THR A 52 3.07 -6.75 7.33
CA THR A 52 3.60 -6.36 6.04
C THR A 52 2.79 -5.19 5.48
N ALA A 53 1.47 -5.27 5.55
CA ALA A 53 0.61 -4.20 5.07
C ALA A 53 0.86 -2.91 5.84
N LYS A 54 1.06 -3.02 7.14
CA LYS A 54 1.33 -1.84 7.95
C LYS A 54 2.62 -1.16 7.51
N LYS A 55 3.66 -1.94 7.31
CA LYS A 55 4.95 -1.38 6.89
C LYS A 55 4.86 -0.77 5.50
N ILE A 56 4.18 -1.44 4.59
CA ILE A 56 4.02 -0.92 3.24
C ILE A 56 3.18 0.36 3.27
N ALA A 57 2.13 0.39 4.06
CA ALA A 57 1.30 1.58 4.17
C ALA A 57 2.12 2.76 4.69
N GLU A 58 2.96 2.52 5.68
CA GLU A 58 3.81 3.58 6.22
C GLU A 58 4.77 4.11 5.16
N LEU A 59 5.31 3.23 4.33
CA LEU A 59 6.17 3.65 3.24
C LEU A 59 5.41 4.50 2.24
N ILE A 60 4.19 4.11 1.93
CA ILE A 60 3.37 4.87 0.99
C ILE A 60 3.11 6.27 1.54
N PHE A 61 2.74 6.35 2.81
CA PHE A 61 2.45 7.66 3.41
C PHE A 61 3.67 8.55 3.41
N ARG A 62 4.84 7.98 3.63
CA ARG A 62 6.06 8.76 3.70
C ARG A 62 6.60 9.11 2.32
N ASP A 63 6.69 8.12 1.44
CA ASP A 63 7.33 8.31 0.14
C ASP A 63 6.45 9.05 -0.83
N LEU A 64 5.15 8.81 -0.78
CA LEU A 64 4.21 9.47 -1.66
C LEU A 64 3.55 10.67 -1.00
N ASP A 65 3.97 10.98 0.22
CA ASP A 65 3.47 12.13 0.96
C ASP A 65 1.96 12.06 1.13
N ILE A 66 1.45 10.85 1.33
CA ILE A 66 0.04 10.62 1.58
C ILE A 66 -0.14 10.40 3.07
N ASP A 67 -0.95 11.25 3.69
CA ASP A 67 -1.15 11.22 5.14
C ASP A 67 -2.44 10.47 5.43
N PRO A 68 -2.41 9.43 6.25
CA PRO A 68 -3.64 8.72 6.59
C PRO A 68 -4.65 9.59 7.33
N ASN A 69 -4.17 10.61 8.00
CA ASN A 69 -5.04 11.55 8.67
C ASN A 69 -5.40 12.74 7.80
N TYR A 70 -4.84 12.78 6.62
CA TYR A 70 -5.15 13.87 5.71
C TYR A 70 -6.58 13.74 5.25
N SER A 71 -7.30 14.81 5.35
CA SER A 71 -8.69 14.81 4.94
C SER A 71 -8.83 15.74 3.76
N SER A 72 -9.49 15.25 2.76
CA SER A 72 -9.68 16.05 1.56
C SER A 72 -10.52 17.28 1.83
N ASP A 73 -11.21 17.30 2.93
CA ASP A 73 -12.05 18.42 3.30
C ASP A 73 -11.31 19.45 4.11
N VAL A 74 -10.14 19.22 4.35
CA VAL A 74 -9.40 20.13 5.16
C VAL A 74 -9.04 21.38 4.39
N GLU A 75 -9.07 20.92 4.84
CA GLU A 75 -8.86 21.66 4.66
C GLU A 75 -8.58 22.59 4.78
N LYS A 76 -8.43 22.79 4.93
CA LYS A 76 -8.36 23.30 5.11
C LYS A 76 -8.27 23.71 4.88
#